data_7187797b87ef7514241b0946d1d77a7e
#
_entry.id   7187797b87ef7514241b0946d1d77a7e
#
_cell.length_a   1.000
_cell.length_b   1.000
_cell.length_c   1.000
_cell.angle_alpha   90.00
_cell.angle_beta   90.00
_cell.angle_gamma   90.00
#
_symmetry.space_group_name_H-M   'P 1'
#
loop_
_entity.id
_entity.type
_entity.pdbx_description
1 polymer ?
#
loop_
_entity_poly.entity_id
_entity_poly.type
_entity_poly.pdbx_seq_one_letter_code
_entity_poly.pdbx_strand_id
1 'polypeptide(L)'
;MSVLVNNNTRLICQGFTGSHGTFHSEQAIKYGTNLLGGVTPKKGGQKHLGLPVFNSVKEAKTTLNANASMIYVPAKFAASAIIEAIDASMELIVCVTEGIPVQDMLKVKQKLIKSKSRLIGPNCPGIITPDECKIGIMPGNIHKKGSVGIVSRSGTLTYEAVAQTTENGLGQSTCIGIGGDPINGTNFIDCLELFLCDDETESILMIGEICLLYTSDAADETCRV
;
A
#
# COMPACT_ATOMS: atom_id res chain seq x y z
N MET A 1 8.96 -0.83 17.37
CA MET A 1 9.16 -1.54 16.06
C MET A 1 8.05 -1.07 15.13
N SER A 2 8.37 -0.78 13.88
CA SER A 2 7.39 -0.31 12.90
C SER A 2 6.51 -1.44 12.38
N VAL A 3 5.25 -1.15 12.10
CA VAL A 3 4.28 -2.14 11.60
C VAL A 3 4.45 -2.36 10.11
N LEU A 4 4.73 -3.60 9.69
CA LEU A 4 4.85 -4.11 8.30
C LEU A 4 6.01 -3.55 7.47
N VAL A 5 6.41 -2.29 7.61
CA VAL A 5 7.46 -1.66 6.81
C VAL A 5 8.44 -0.87 7.67
N ASN A 6 9.72 -0.94 7.33
CA ASN A 6 10.81 -0.26 8.02
C ASN A 6 12.02 -0.05 7.08
N ASN A 7 13.13 0.41 7.61
CA ASN A 7 14.38 0.61 6.87
C ASN A 7 14.94 -0.66 6.20
N ASN A 8 14.54 -1.85 6.67
CA ASN A 8 14.98 -3.13 6.10
C ASN A 8 14.05 -3.63 4.97
N THR A 9 12.97 -2.90 4.68
CA THR A 9 12.03 -3.26 3.60
C THR A 9 12.72 -3.12 2.25
N ARG A 10 12.81 -4.21 1.51
CA ARG A 10 13.42 -4.29 0.17
C ARG A 10 12.31 -4.29 -0.87
N LEU A 11 12.07 -3.12 -1.44
CA LEU A 11 10.92 -2.85 -2.29
C LEU A 11 11.23 -3.05 -3.77
N ILE A 12 10.26 -3.58 -4.52
CA ILE A 12 10.21 -3.50 -5.99
C ILE A 12 8.91 -2.85 -6.45
N CYS A 13 8.91 -2.29 -7.66
CA CYS A 13 7.72 -1.67 -8.26
C CYS A 13 7.24 -2.45 -9.48
N GLN A 14 5.99 -2.91 -9.49
CA GLN A 14 5.33 -3.45 -10.68
C GLN A 14 4.66 -2.31 -11.46
N GLY A 15 4.84 -2.28 -12.79
CA GLY A 15 4.49 -1.13 -13.61
C GLY A 15 5.55 -0.02 -13.57
N PHE A 16 6.79 -0.37 -13.25
CA PHE A 16 7.89 0.53 -12.92
C PHE A 16 8.18 1.59 -13.98
N THR A 17 8.10 1.24 -15.27
CA THR A 17 8.35 2.16 -16.38
C THR A 17 7.11 2.91 -16.88
N GLY A 18 5.96 2.74 -16.22
CA GLY A 18 4.76 3.53 -16.48
C GLY A 18 4.83 4.89 -15.78
N SER A 19 4.01 5.86 -16.20
CA SER A 19 4.05 7.22 -15.64
C SER A 19 3.85 7.24 -14.11
N HIS A 20 2.82 6.56 -13.62
CA HIS A 20 2.57 6.45 -12.17
C HIS A 20 3.67 5.69 -11.44
N GLY A 21 4.11 4.53 -12.00
CA GLY A 21 5.21 3.76 -11.42
C GLY A 21 6.50 4.56 -11.33
N THR A 22 6.85 5.32 -12.37
CA THR A 22 8.02 6.21 -12.39
C THR A 22 7.91 7.28 -11.32
N PHE A 23 6.81 8.06 -11.33
CA PHE A 23 6.64 9.18 -10.41
C PHE A 23 6.69 8.75 -8.95
N HIS A 24 5.91 7.73 -8.57
CA HIS A 24 5.87 7.29 -7.17
C HIS A 24 7.14 6.55 -6.73
N SER A 25 7.85 5.90 -7.66
CA SER A 25 9.18 5.34 -7.38
C SER A 25 10.20 6.43 -7.09
N GLU A 26 10.21 7.53 -7.85
CA GLU A 26 11.05 8.69 -7.54
C GLU A 26 10.74 9.29 -6.17
N GLN A 27 9.45 9.42 -5.82
CA GLN A 27 9.06 9.90 -4.49
C GLN A 27 9.48 8.95 -3.38
N ALA A 28 9.38 7.64 -3.57
CA ALA A 28 9.83 6.65 -2.61
C ALA A 28 11.35 6.71 -2.41
N ILE A 29 12.12 6.81 -3.49
CA ILE A 29 13.58 6.98 -3.44
C ILE A 29 13.96 8.27 -2.70
N LYS A 30 13.31 9.39 -3.03
CA LYS A 30 13.54 10.69 -2.35
C LYS A 30 13.22 10.64 -0.86
N TYR A 31 12.26 9.83 -0.48
CA TYR A 31 11.88 9.60 0.92
C TYR A 31 12.89 8.75 1.69
N GLY A 32 13.77 8.04 1.01
CA GLY A 32 14.74 7.12 1.61
C GLY A 32 14.30 5.66 1.63
N THR A 33 13.16 5.33 1.01
CA THR A 33 12.71 3.94 0.86
C THR A 33 13.72 3.14 0.03
N ASN A 34 14.07 1.95 0.48
CA ASN A 34 15.00 1.06 -0.19
C ASN A 34 14.34 0.38 -1.39
N LEU A 35 14.12 1.14 -2.48
CA LEU A 35 13.64 0.65 -3.75
C LEU A 35 14.80 0.06 -4.56
N LEU A 36 14.73 -1.23 -4.86
CA LEU A 36 15.84 -1.99 -5.48
C LEU A 36 15.71 -2.11 -6.99
N GLY A 37 14.51 -1.98 -7.53
CA GLY A 37 14.24 -2.14 -8.96
C GLY A 37 12.75 -2.27 -9.24
N GLY A 38 12.42 -2.73 -10.45
CA GLY A 38 11.02 -2.91 -10.78
C GLY A 38 10.76 -3.93 -11.88
N VAL A 39 9.49 -4.20 -12.09
CA VAL A 39 9.00 -5.17 -13.05
C VAL A 39 8.17 -4.46 -14.12
N THR A 40 8.55 -4.66 -15.37
CA THR A 40 7.76 -4.28 -16.53
C THR A 40 7.96 -5.36 -17.60
N PRO A 41 6.93 -6.15 -17.91
CA PRO A 41 7.04 -7.21 -18.92
C PRO A 41 7.59 -6.70 -20.24
N LYS A 42 8.48 -7.47 -20.88
CA LYS A 42 9.17 -7.15 -22.15
C LYS A 42 10.21 -6.00 -22.05
N LYS A 43 10.51 -5.48 -20.87
CA LYS A 43 11.54 -4.46 -20.63
C LYS A 43 12.67 -4.94 -19.71
N GLY A 44 12.71 -6.22 -19.38
CA GLY A 44 13.77 -6.81 -18.59
C GLY A 44 15.15 -6.57 -19.19
N GLY A 45 16.15 -6.39 -18.33
CA GLY A 45 17.54 -6.07 -18.70
C GLY A 45 17.82 -4.58 -18.94
N GLN A 46 16.79 -3.72 -18.96
CA GLN A 46 16.95 -2.26 -19.03
C GLN A 46 17.21 -1.68 -17.64
N LYS A 47 17.64 -0.41 -17.61
CA LYS A 47 17.65 0.40 -16.38
C LYS A 47 16.60 1.49 -16.46
N HIS A 48 15.94 1.77 -15.33
CA HIS A 48 14.99 2.86 -15.17
C HIS A 48 15.22 3.52 -13.80
N LEU A 49 15.29 4.83 -13.72
CA LEU A 49 15.70 5.56 -12.51
C LEU A 49 17.04 5.09 -11.93
N GLY A 50 17.95 4.61 -12.77
CA GLY A 50 19.22 4.01 -12.33
C GLY A 50 19.13 2.58 -11.81
N LEU A 51 17.93 2.04 -11.65
CA LEU A 51 17.64 0.71 -11.09
C LEU A 51 17.30 -0.32 -12.17
N PRO A 52 17.54 -1.62 -11.92
CA PRO A 52 17.26 -2.69 -12.86
C PRO A 52 15.76 -2.91 -13.08
N VAL A 53 15.40 -3.24 -14.32
CA VAL A 53 14.04 -3.65 -14.71
C VAL A 53 14.05 -5.15 -15.04
N PHE A 54 13.05 -5.86 -14.55
CA PHE A 54 12.86 -7.30 -14.74
C PHE A 54 11.57 -7.59 -15.52
N ASN A 55 11.47 -8.79 -16.10
CA ASN A 55 10.25 -9.21 -16.79
C ASN A 55 9.21 -9.81 -15.85
N SER A 56 9.61 -10.30 -14.68
CA SER A 56 8.73 -10.93 -13.69
C SER A 56 9.10 -10.61 -12.25
N VAL A 57 8.11 -10.73 -11.36
CA VAL A 57 8.32 -10.56 -9.90
C VAL A 57 9.25 -11.62 -9.36
N LYS A 58 9.13 -12.87 -9.83
CA LYS A 58 10.00 -13.98 -9.40
C LYS A 58 11.47 -13.70 -9.71
N GLU A 59 11.77 -13.23 -10.92
CA GLU A 59 13.12 -12.85 -11.34
C GLU A 59 13.67 -11.72 -10.47
N ALA A 60 12.88 -10.63 -10.30
CA ALA A 60 13.25 -9.50 -9.46
C ALA A 60 13.51 -9.90 -8.01
N LYS A 61 12.60 -10.69 -7.41
CA LYS A 61 12.75 -11.18 -6.04
C LYS A 61 14.01 -12.02 -5.85
N THR A 62 14.27 -12.97 -6.75
CA THR A 62 15.43 -13.85 -6.64
C THR A 62 16.74 -13.08 -6.76
N THR A 63 16.80 -12.09 -7.69
CA THR A 63 18.01 -11.31 -7.95
C THR A 63 18.28 -10.28 -6.86
N LEU A 64 17.23 -9.61 -6.37
CA LEU A 64 17.34 -8.47 -5.43
C LEU A 64 17.04 -8.86 -3.98
N ASN A 65 16.63 -10.09 -3.73
CA ASN A 65 16.14 -10.55 -2.42
C ASN A 65 15.04 -9.62 -1.86
N ALA A 66 14.12 -9.18 -2.74
CA ALA A 66 13.03 -8.27 -2.38
C ALA A 66 11.98 -8.97 -1.50
N ASN A 67 11.39 -8.24 -0.54
CA ASN A 67 10.33 -8.74 0.33
C ASN A 67 9.02 -7.96 0.21
N ALA A 68 9.03 -6.80 -0.43
CA ALA A 68 7.84 -5.99 -0.66
C ALA A 68 7.68 -5.62 -2.15
N SER A 69 6.43 -5.51 -2.60
CA SER A 69 6.07 -5.07 -3.95
C SER A 69 4.98 -4.02 -3.91
N MET A 70 5.18 -2.89 -4.61
CA MET A 70 4.14 -1.90 -4.87
C MET A 70 3.65 -2.02 -6.32
N ILE A 71 2.33 -1.86 -6.53
CA ILE A 71 1.68 -2.13 -7.82
C ILE A 71 1.00 -0.88 -8.34
N TYR A 72 1.43 -0.44 -9.55
CA TYR A 72 0.88 0.70 -10.29
C TYR A 72 0.46 0.32 -11.72
N VAL A 73 0.07 -0.91 -11.93
CA VAL A 73 -0.41 -1.35 -13.25
C VAL A 73 -1.88 -0.99 -13.45
N PRO A 74 -2.37 -0.82 -14.69
CA PRO A 74 -3.78 -0.58 -14.96
C PRO A 74 -4.69 -1.67 -14.39
N ALA A 75 -5.93 -1.30 -14.01
CA ALA A 75 -6.91 -2.17 -13.33
C ALA A 75 -7.06 -3.56 -13.95
N LYS A 76 -7.14 -3.63 -15.27
CA LYS A 76 -7.27 -4.90 -16.03
C LYS A 76 -6.11 -5.88 -15.83
N PHE A 77 -4.96 -5.42 -15.34
CA PHE A 77 -3.77 -6.25 -15.09
C PHE A 77 -3.45 -6.38 -13.60
N ALA A 78 -4.07 -5.58 -12.74
CA ALA A 78 -3.70 -5.46 -11.35
C ALA A 78 -3.92 -6.76 -10.56
N ALA A 79 -5.04 -7.45 -10.77
CA ALA A 79 -5.28 -8.75 -10.15
C ALA A 79 -4.21 -9.79 -10.53
N SER A 80 -3.80 -9.83 -11.82
CA SER A 80 -2.73 -10.71 -12.26
C SER A 80 -1.38 -10.34 -11.64
N ALA A 81 -1.09 -9.05 -11.48
CA ALA A 81 0.13 -8.57 -10.83
C ALA A 81 0.17 -8.92 -9.33
N ILE A 82 -0.97 -8.84 -8.64
CA ILE A 82 -1.08 -9.29 -7.24
C ILE A 82 -0.84 -10.79 -7.14
N ILE A 83 -1.47 -11.58 -8.02
CA ILE A 83 -1.32 -13.05 -8.08
C ILE A 83 0.14 -13.43 -8.33
N GLU A 84 0.81 -12.75 -9.27
CA GLU A 84 2.24 -12.97 -9.55
C GLU A 84 3.12 -12.70 -8.33
N ALA A 85 2.83 -11.65 -7.57
CA ALA A 85 3.55 -11.34 -6.34
C ALA A 85 3.30 -12.39 -5.25
N ILE A 86 2.07 -12.90 -5.11
CA ILE A 86 1.73 -14.01 -4.20
C ILE A 86 2.50 -15.27 -4.62
N ASP A 87 2.53 -15.63 -5.91
CA ASP A 87 3.23 -16.81 -6.44
C ASP A 87 4.74 -16.72 -6.25
N ALA A 88 5.28 -15.51 -6.31
CA ALA A 88 6.67 -15.25 -5.96
C ALA A 88 6.90 -15.23 -4.43
N SER A 89 5.87 -15.44 -3.60
CA SER A 89 5.96 -15.41 -2.13
C SER A 89 6.47 -14.06 -1.59
N MET A 90 6.06 -12.94 -2.18
CA MET A 90 6.33 -11.61 -1.62
C MET A 90 5.65 -11.50 -0.26
N GLU A 91 6.37 -11.04 0.76
CA GLU A 91 5.84 -10.93 2.12
C GLU A 91 4.76 -9.84 2.20
N LEU A 92 5.04 -8.66 1.62
CA LEU A 92 4.12 -7.53 1.56
C LEU A 92 3.83 -7.13 0.11
N ILE A 93 2.55 -6.96 -0.20
CA ILE A 93 2.07 -6.49 -1.50
C ILE A 93 1.19 -5.26 -1.24
N VAL A 94 1.50 -4.14 -1.91
CA VAL A 94 0.71 -2.91 -1.80
C VAL A 94 0.15 -2.58 -3.19
N CYS A 95 -1.17 -2.67 -3.35
CA CYS A 95 -1.84 -2.38 -4.61
C CYS A 95 -2.60 -1.06 -4.53
N VAL A 96 -2.10 -0.04 -5.22
CA VAL A 96 -2.70 1.30 -5.24
C VAL A 96 -3.85 1.36 -6.26
N THR A 97 -3.82 0.52 -7.27
CA THR A 97 -4.76 0.54 -8.40
C THR A 97 -6.21 0.44 -7.95
N GLU A 98 -7.02 1.36 -8.46
CA GLU A 98 -8.47 1.41 -8.33
C GLU A 98 -9.18 0.74 -9.51
N GLY A 99 -10.44 0.30 -9.32
CA GLY A 99 -11.29 -0.20 -10.39
C GLY A 99 -11.00 -1.64 -10.82
N ILE A 100 -10.40 -2.45 -9.96
CA ILE A 100 -10.23 -3.89 -10.20
C ILE A 100 -11.60 -4.57 -10.09
N PRO A 101 -12.03 -5.37 -11.08
CA PRO A 101 -13.29 -6.08 -11.00
C PRO A 101 -13.41 -6.97 -9.75
N VAL A 102 -14.56 -6.91 -9.07
CA VAL A 102 -14.83 -7.69 -7.86
C VAL A 102 -14.54 -9.19 -8.05
N GLN A 103 -14.94 -9.75 -9.20
CA GLN A 103 -14.70 -11.17 -9.51
C GLN A 103 -13.21 -11.53 -9.58
N ASP A 104 -12.38 -10.60 -10.05
CA ASP A 104 -10.93 -10.82 -10.10
C ASP A 104 -10.32 -10.70 -8.70
N MET A 105 -10.82 -9.80 -7.86
CA MET A 105 -10.42 -9.71 -6.46
C MET A 105 -10.84 -10.93 -5.63
N LEU A 106 -11.95 -11.59 -5.95
CA LEU A 106 -12.31 -12.87 -5.33
C LEU A 106 -11.27 -13.96 -5.62
N LYS A 107 -10.77 -14.04 -6.85
CA LYS A 107 -9.67 -14.97 -7.22
C LYS A 107 -8.38 -14.64 -6.44
N VAL A 108 -8.05 -13.35 -6.34
CA VAL A 108 -6.92 -12.89 -5.52
C VAL A 108 -7.08 -13.32 -4.07
N LYS A 109 -8.26 -13.07 -3.47
CA LYS A 109 -8.53 -13.42 -2.06
C LYS A 109 -8.42 -14.92 -1.80
N GLN A 110 -8.96 -15.76 -2.70
CA GLN A 110 -8.82 -17.22 -2.60
C GLN A 110 -7.35 -17.69 -2.59
N LYS A 111 -6.50 -17.02 -3.35
CA LYS A 111 -5.08 -17.33 -3.41
C LYS A 111 -4.32 -16.78 -2.21
N LEU A 112 -4.67 -15.57 -1.79
CA LEU A 112 -4.08 -14.90 -0.64
C LEU A 112 -4.24 -15.70 0.65
N ILE A 113 -5.45 -16.23 0.91
CA ILE A 113 -5.75 -17.07 2.10
C ILE A 113 -4.84 -18.30 2.19
N LYS A 114 -4.39 -18.84 1.06
CA LYS A 114 -3.50 -20.01 0.99
C LYS A 114 -2.01 -19.64 1.01
N SER A 115 -1.68 -18.37 1.13
CA SER A 115 -0.31 -17.86 1.09
C SER A 115 0.09 -17.26 2.43
N LYS A 116 1.38 -16.91 2.55
CA LYS A 116 1.91 -16.13 3.68
C LYS A 116 2.03 -14.63 3.32
N SER A 117 1.64 -14.24 2.12
CA SER A 117 1.69 -12.86 1.67
C SER A 117 0.61 -12.03 2.34
N ARG A 118 0.92 -10.79 2.66
CA ARG A 118 -0.07 -9.79 3.08
C ARG A 118 -0.30 -8.79 1.95
N LEU A 119 -1.57 -8.50 1.68
CA LEU A 119 -1.98 -7.52 0.68
C LEU A 119 -2.59 -6.29 1.36
N ILE A 120 -2.08 -5.11 1.08
CA ILE A 120 -2.70 -3.82 1.41
C ILE A 120 -3.35 -3.28 0.13
N GLY A 121 -4.59 -2.86 0.23
CA GLY A 121 -5.42 -2.48 -0.92
C GLY A 121 -6.24 -3.66 -1.49
N PRO A 122 -6.75 -3.54 -2.71
CA PRO A 122 -6.53 -2.47 -3.72
C PRO A 122 -7.18 -1.14 -3.36
N ASN A 123 -7.09 -0.17 -4.29
CA ASN A 123 -7.66 1.17 -4.15
C ASN A 123 -7.25 1.83 -2.82
N CYS A 124 -5.95 1.88 -2.56
CA CYS A 124 -5.41 2.35 -1.29
C CYS A 124 -4.30 3.38 -1.50
N PRO A 125 -4.08 4.29 -0.54
CA PRO A 125 -2.97 5.23 -0.60
C PRO A 125 -1.62 4.59 -0.23
N GLY A 126 -1.62 3.36 0.29
CA GLY A 126 -0.41 2.62 0.66
C GLY A 126 -0.14 2.60 2.16
N ILE A 127 1.13 2.52 2.52
CA ILE A 127 1.62 2.46 3.89
C ILE A 127 2.87 3.31 4.05
N ILE A 128 3.01 3.96 5.20
CA ILE A 128 4.19 4.74 5.54
C ILE A 128 4.52 4.58 7.03
N THR A 129 5.79 4.27 7.33
CA THR A 129 6.39 4.45 8.64
C THR A 129 7.29 5.67 8.54
N PRO A 130 6.99 6.76 9.29
CA PRO A 130 7.72 8.02 9.17
C PRO A 130 9.22 7.83 9.40
N ASP A 131 10.03 8.50 8.57
CA ASP A 131 11.50 8.48 8.54
C ASP A 131 12.13 7.12 8.18
N GLU A 132 11.32 6.09 7.90
CA GLU A 132 11.82 4.75 7.61
C GLU A 132 11.46 4.25 6.21
N CYS A 133 10.16 4.19 5.88
CA CYS A 133 9.71 3.58 4.63
C CYS A 133 8.37 4.12 4.16
N LYS A 134 8.29 4.45 2.89
CA LYS A 134 7.07 4.89 2.20
C LYS A 134 6.79 4.00 1.01
N ILE A 135 5.63 3.35 0.99
CA ILE A 135 5.12 2.56 -0.14
C ILE A 135 3.72 3.07 -0.51
N GLY A 136 3.56 3.57 -1.72
CA GLY A 136 2.29 4.10 -2.18
C GLY A 136 2.33 5.59 -2.50
N ILE A 137 1.17 6.24 -2.44
CA ILE A 137 0.96 7.61 -2.93
C ILE A 137 0.87 8.66 -1.81
N MET A 138 0.87 8.27 -0.54
CA MET A 138 0.80 9.22 0.59
C MET A 138 1.92 10.26 0.49
N PRO A 139 1.64 11.55 0.73
CA PRO A 139 2.67 12.58 0.76
C PRO A 139 3.55 12.41 2.00
N GLY A 140 4.85 12.17 1.81
CA GLY A 140 5.78 11.90 2.91
C GLY A 140 6.02 13.09 3.84
N ASN A 141 5.92 14.31 3.31
CA ASN A 141 6.21 15.56 4.01
C ASN A 141 5.21 15.93 5.11
N ILE A 142 4.02 15.34 5.13
CA ILE A 142 3.02 15.57 6.19
C ILE A 142 3.18 14.62 7.39
N HIS A 143 3.97 13.56 7.21
CA HIS A 143 4.20 12.55 8.25
C HIS A 143 5.37 12.94 9.14
N LYS A 144 5.25 12.66 10.43
CA LYS A 144 6.31 12.83 11.43
C LYS A 144 6.30 11.64 12.37
N LYS A 145 7.49 11.17 12.76
CA LYS A 145 7.60 10.07 13.73
C LYS A 145 6.91 10.43 15.06
N GLY A 146 6.10 9.50 15.55
CA GLY A 146 5.34 9.65 16.79
C GLY A 146 4.66 8.34 17.17
N SER A 147 3.59 8.41 17.98
CA SER A 147 3.00 7.23 18.61
C SER A 147 1.57 6.89 18.16
N VAL A 148 1.03 7.60 17.14
CA VAL A 148 -0.32 7.31 16.64
C VAL A 148 -0.27 6.31 15.50
N GLY A 149 -0.83 5.12 15.69
CA GLY A 149 -1.14 4.19 14.61
C GLY A 149 -2.36 4.68 13.84
N ILE A 150 -2.28 4.83 12.51
CA ILE A 150 -3.43 5.23 11.69
C ILE A 150 -3.81 4.10 10.75
N VAL A 151 -5.07 3.69 10.77
CA VAL A 151 -5.65 2.78 9.77
C VAL A 151 -6.89 3.41 9.13
N SER A 152 -6.90 3.45 7.80
CA SER A 152 -7.93 4.18 7.05
C SER A 152 -8.36 3.47 5.78
N ARG A 153 -9.66 3.55 5.47
CA ARG A 153 -10.21 3.21 4.15
C ARG A 153 -10.19 4.39 3.19
N SER A 154 -10.25 5.61 3.72
CA SER A 154 -10.29 6.84 2.92
C SER A 154 -8.89 7.30 2.53
N GLY A 155 -8.68 7.65 1.26
CA GLY A 155 -7.44 8.28 0.80
C GLY A 155 -7.28 9.69 1.35
N THR A 156 -8.24 10.56 1.05
CA THR A 156 -8.18 12.01 1.34
C THR A 156 -8.21 12.30 2.84
N LEU A 157 -9.16 11.68 3.57
CA LEU A 157 -9.29 11.91 5.01
C LEU A 157 -8.08 11.38 5.80
N THR A 158 -7.38 10.38 5.28
CA THR A 158 -6.10 9.91 5.83
C THR A 158 -5.08 11.06 5.88
N TYR A 159 -4.95 11.84 4.80
CA TYR A 159 -3.96 12.91 4.74
C TYR A 159 -4.30 14.04 5.72
N GLU A 160 -5.57 14.37 5.86
CA GLU A 160 -6.04 15.36 6.86
C GLU A 160 -5.73 14.89 8.29
N ALA A 161 -6.05 13.65 8.62
CA ALA A 161 -5.78 13.08 9.94
C ALA A 161 -4.28 13.03 10.27
N VAL A 162 -3.46 12.67 9.29
CA VAL A 162 -2.00 12.69 9.42
C VAL A 162 -1.49 14.10 9.65
N ALA A 163 -1.96 15.10 8.88
CA ALA A 163 -1.56 16.49 9.05
C ALA A 163 -1.93 16.97 10.45
N GLN A 164 -3.17 16.77 10.90
CA GLN A 164 -3.63 17.17 12.22
C GLN A 164 -2.85 16.50 13.37
N THR A 165 -2.59 15.20 13.29
CA THR A 165 -1.79 14.51 14.33
C THR A 165 -0.35 15.00 14.34
N THR A 166 0.22 15.35 13.19
CA THR A 166 1.56 15.94 13.07
C THR A 166 1.61 17.36 13.64
N GLU A 167 0.66 18.22 13.31
CA GLU A 167 0.57 19.60 13.79
C GLU A 167 0.36 19.68 15.30
N ASN A 168 -0.37 18.73 15.88
CA ASN A 168 -0.56 18.62 17.32
C ASN A 168 0.62 17.92 18.05
N GLY A 169 1.70 17.63 17.36
CA GLY A 169 2.92 17.06 17.96
C GLY A 169 2.85 15.59 18.33
N LEU A 170 1.78 14.89 17.95
CA LEU A 170 1.60 13.46 18.23
C LEU A 170 2.40 12.57 17.27
N GLY A 171 2.43 12.93 15.98
CA GLY A 171 3.08 12.13 14.95
C GLY A 171 2.48 10.74 14.76
N GLN A 172 3.08 9.92 13.91
CA GLN A 172 2.58 8.58 13.61
C GLN A 172 3.65 7.51 13.86
N SER A 173 3.25 6.37 14.42
CA SER A 173 4.08 5.15 14.45
C SER A 173 4.09 4.51 13.05
N THR A 174 2.91 4.25 12.51
CA THR A 174 2.71 3.80 11.13
C THR A 174 1.33 4.25 10.63
N CYS A 175 1.23 4.65 9.37
CA CYS A 175 -0.04 4.98 8.73
C CYS A 175 -0.33 3.95 7.64
N ILE A 176 -1.47 3.24 7.73
CA ILE A 176 -1.91 2.18 6.81
C ILE A 176 -3.21 2.58 6.15
N GLY A 177 -3.18 2.79 4.84
CA GLY A 177 -4.39 2.92 4.04
C GLY A 177 -4.80 1.56 3.48
N ILE A 178 -5.88 0.98 3.97
CA ILE A 178 -6.33 -0.36 3.57
C ILE A 178 -7.18 -0.38 2.31
N GLY A 179 -7.63 0.80 1.85
CA GLY A 179 -8.40 0.97 0.62
C GLY A 179 -9.91 0.92 0.79
N GLY A 180 -10.60 1.57 -0.15
CA GLY A 180 -12.06 1.72 -0.17
C GLY A 180 -12.82 0.53 -0.77
N ASP A 181 -12.16 -0.35 -1.51
CA ASP A 181 -12.81 -1.45 -2.22
C ASP A 181 -13.50 -2.46 -1.28
N PRO A 182 -14.63 -3.07 -1.72
CA PRO A 182 -15.38 -4.03 -0.89
C PRO A 182 -14.59 -5.31 -0.60
N ILE A 183 -13.65 -5.70 -1.48
CA ILE A 183 -12.78 -6.87 -1.30
C ILE A 183 -11.34 -6.39 -1.19
N ASN A 184 -10.91 -6.18 0.02
CA ASN A 184 -9.52 -5.81 0.35
C ASN A 184 -8.69 -7.01 0.82
N GLY A 185 -7.37 -6.84 0.81
CA GLY A 185 -6.42 -7.82 1.32
C GLY A 185 -6.38 -7.84 2.84
N THR A 186 -6.11 -6.70 3.44
CA THR A 186 -6.00 -6.46 4.89
C THR A 186 -7.18 -5.61 5.35
N ASN A 187 -7.80 -5.97 6.46
CA ASN A 187 -8.95 -5.27 7.05
C ASN A 187 -8.57 -4.52 8.34
N PHE A 188 -9.53 -3.86 8.98
CA PHE A 188 -9.31 -3.12 10.22
C PHE A 188 -8.82 -4.02 11.36
N ILE A 189 -9.39 -5.20 11.53
CA ILE A 189 -9.04 -6.13 12.61
C ILE A 189 -7.58 -6.54 12.45
N ASP A 190 -7.17 -6.92 11.24
CA ASP A 190 -5.77 -7.25 10.94
C ASP A 190 -4.79 -6.12 11.34
N CYS A 191 -5.17 -4.87 11.06
CA CYS A 191 -4.33 -3.71 11.40
C CYS A 191 -4.33 -3.42 12.90
N LEU A 192 -5.49 -3.53 13.57
CA LEU A 192 -5.59 -3.34 15.01
C LEU A 192 -4.72 -4.36 15.78
N GLU A 193 -4.76 -5.63 15.37
CA GLU A 193 -3.89 -6.66 15.95
C GLU A 193 -2.40 -6.32 15.80
N LEU A 194 -2.00 -5.79 14.64
CA LEU A 194 -0.62 -5.38 14.40
C LEU A 194 -0.21 -4.18 15.28
N PHE A 195 -1.08 -3.16 15.40
CA PHE A 195 -0.80 -1.99 16.23
C PHE A 195 -0.78 -2.34 17.74
N LEU A 196 -1.65 -3.24 18.19
CA LEU A 196 -1.67 -3.69 19.57
C LEU A 196 -0.40 -4.47 19.98
N CYS A 197 0.30 -5.05 18.99
CA CYS A 197 1.58 -5.74 19.20
C CYS A 197 2.80 -4.83 18.99
N ASP A 198 2.61 -3.54 18.69
CA ASP A 198 3.68 -2.59 18.44
C ASP A 198 3.90 -1.67 19.65
N ASP A 199 5.04 -1.80 20.30
CA ASP A 199 5.39 -1.03 21.51
C ASP A 199 5.53 0.49 21.24
N GLU A 200 5.69 0.90 19.98
CA GLU A 200 5.76 2.33 19.61
C GLU A 200 4.38 2.95 19.37
N THR A 201 3.31 2.14 19.32
CA THR A 201 1.94 2.61 19.11
C THR A 201 1.20 2.75 20.43
N GLU A 202 0.97 3.99 20.86
CA GLU A 202 0.25 4.31 22.11
C GLU A 202 -1.24 4.58 21.90
N SER A 203 -1.62 4.98 20.70
CA SER A 203 -3.01 5.26 20.32
C SER A 203 -3.28 4.90 18.88
N ILE A 204 -4.53 4.57 18.55
CA ILE A 204 -4.94 4.17 17.22
C ILE A 204 -6.05 5.08 16.72
N LEU A 205 -5.84 5.69 15.56
CA LEU A 205 -6.86 6.43 14.83
C LEU A 205 -7.42 5.58 13.69
N MET A 206 -8.70 5.25 13.79
CA MET A 206 -9.40 4.42 12.81
C MET A 206 -10.36 5.26 11.98
N ILE A 207 -10.19 5.25 10.65
CA ILE A 207 -11.01 6.02 9.72
C ILE A 207 -11.78 5.06 8.82
N GLY A 208 -13.08 4.94 9.08
CA GLY A 208 -14.02 4.23 8.24
C GLY A 208 -14.43 5.07 7.01
N GLU A 209 -14.95 4.41 6.02
CA GLU A 209 -15.56 5.03 4.85
C GLU A 209 -16.80 4.23 4.46
N ILE A 210 -17.93 4.91 4.33
CA ILE A 210 -19.13 4.33 3.74
C ILE A 210 -18.91 4.34 2.23
N CYS A 211 -19.28 3.27 1.55
CA CYS A 211 -19.01 3.06 0.13
C CYS A 211 -19.24 4.33 -0.71
N LEU A 212 -18.22 4.76 -1.44
CA LEU A 212 -18.26 5.98 -2.28
C LEU A 212 -19.43 5.99 -3.28
N LEU A 213 -19.85 4.81 -3.75
CA LEU A 213 -21.01 4.67 -4.64
C LEU A 213 -22.36 4.97 -3.96
N TYR A 214 -22.41 4.92 -2.63
CA TYR A 214 -23.64 5.18 -1.85
C TYR A 214 -23.63 6.54 -1.15
N THR A 215 -22.57 7.33 -1.27
CA THR A 215 -22.50 8.61 -0.56
C THR A 215 -23.54 9.61 -1.08
N SER A 216 -23.88 9.61 -2.36
CA SER A 216 -24.99 10.39 -2.90
C SER A 216 -26.34 9.89 -2.45
N ASP A 217 -26.55 8.56 -2.47
CA ASP A 217 -27.83 7.93 -2.12
C ASP A 217 -28.04 7.90 -0.61
N ALA A 218 -26.98 7.68 0.18
CA ALA A 218 -27.04 7.71 1.64
C ALA A 218 -27.35 9.12 2.19
N ALA A 219 -26.91 10.18 1.52
CA ALA A 219 -27.28 11.54 1.89
C ALA A 219 -28.77 11.81 1.66
N ASP A 220 -29.37 11.21 0.61
CA ASP A 220 -30.79 11.33 0.32
C ASP A 220 -31.68 10.48 1.26
N GLU A 221 -31.17 9.33 1.73
CA GLU A 221 -31.92 8.45 2.64
C GLU A 221 -31.90 8.96 4.09
N THR A 222 -30.81 9.54 4.55
CA THR A 222 -30.73 10.12 5.92
C THR A 222 -31.57 11.37 6.11
N CYS A 223 -31.96 12.03 5.03
CA CYS A 223 -32.93 13.12 5.06
C CYS A 223 -34.41 12.67 5.20
N ARG A 224 -34.68 11.37 5.26
CA ARG A 224 -36.03 10.79 5.37
C ARG A 224 -36.35 10.19 6.74
N VAL A 225 -35.51 10.42 7.73
CA VAL A 225 -35.74 10.02 9.12
C VAL A 225 -36.22 11.18 9.96
#